data_4ea513aa181c09efe67ada573d760e91
#
_entry.id   4ea513aa181c09efe67ada573d760e91
#
_cell.length_a   1.000
_cell.length_b   1.000
_cell.length_c   1.000
_cell.angle_alpha   90.00
_cell.angle_beta   90.00
_cell.angle_gamma   90.00
#
_symmetry.space_group_name_H-M   'P 1'
#
loop_
_entity.id
_entity.type
_entity.pdbx_description
1 polymer ?
#
loop_
_entity_poly.entity_id
_entity_poly.type
_entity_poly.pdbx_seq_one_letter_code
_entity_poly.pdbx_strand_id
1 'polypeptide(L)'
;LLAVCNAVISILAVVFMIHIGDARGWLQTEFANLPDAYADNGFVYCFTRSLFDRGISKPDTYDEDTVDNILEDMKKQKTNEVEEKPNIIFIQLESFMDLKRMQGVTYSEEPTPVYSSLRKNCPGGFLKVPSVGAGTANTEFEILTGMTLDYFGAGEYPYKTVLQDETCESMAYNLRELGYRTGVLHNNTGSFYSRNKVFANLGFDYFVSSEYMENLSYNPIGWAKD
;
A
#
# COMPACT_ATOMS: atom_id res chain seq x y z
N LEU A 1 36.19 32.54 4.92
CA LEU A 1 36.23 31.89 3.64
C LEU A 1 36.60 30.38 3.75
N LEU A 2 37.75 30.07 4.42
CA LEU A 2 38.24 28.69 4.57
C LEU A 2 37.23 27.76 5.28
N ALA A 3 36.56 28.21 6.33
CA ALA A 3 35.55 27.44 7.04
C ALA A 3 34.31 27.13 6.16
N VAL A 4 33.89 28.09 5.36
CA VAL A 4 32.78 27.89 4.40
C VAL A 4 33.18 26.90 3.32
N CYS A 5 34.40 27.01 2.78
CA CYS A 5 34.90 26.03 1.78
C CYS A 5 34.98 24.62 2.37
N ASN A 6 35.46 24.46 3.59
CA ASN A 6 35.53 23.15 4.26
C ASN A 6 34.12 22.56 4.50
N ALA A 7 33.16 23.38 4.92
CA ALA A 7 31.78 22.93 5.09
C ALA A 7 31.15 22.45 3.77
N VAL A 8 31.34 23.21 2.69
CA VAL A 8 30.86 22.84 1.36
C VAL A 8 31.50 21.54 0.87
N ILE A 9 32.82 21.40 1.01
CA ILE A 9 33.53 20.16 0.63
C ILE A 9 33.01 18.96 1.43
N SER A 10 32.80 19.14 2.74
CA SER A 10 32.27 18.05 3.59
C SER A 10 30.86 17.64 3.17
N ILE A 11 29.99 18.57 2.86
CA ILE A 11 28.63 18.29 2.38
C ILE A 11 28.69 17.54 1.03
N LEU A 12 29.49 18.02 0.11
CA LEU A 12 29.66 17.35 -1.21
C LEU A 12 30.22 15.93 -1.06
N ALA A 13 31.17 15.72 -0.15
CA ALA A 13 31.72 14.39 0.12
C ALA A 13 30.64 13.44 0.69
N VAL A 14 29.79 13.91 1.60
CA VAL A 14 28.69 13.13 2.16
C VAL A 14 27.67 12.77 1.06
N VAL A 15 27.24 13.74 0.26
CA VAL A 15 26.32 13.51 -0.85
C VAL A 15 26.90 12.50 -1.85
N PHE A 16 28.19 12.62 -2.17
CA PHE A 16 28.86 11.69 -3.07
C PHE A 16 28.95 10.28 -2.50
N MET A 17 29.24 10.12 -1.20
CA MET A 17 29.25 8.82 -0.53
C MET A 17 27.86 8.17 -0.50
N ILE A 18 26.81 8.95 -0.25
CA ILE A 18 25.43 8.46 -0.30
C ILE A 18 25.11 7.98 -1.72
N HIS A 19 25.44 8.76 -2.73
CA HIS A 19 25.18 8.38 -4.13
C HIS A 19 25.92 7.09 -4.54
N ILE A 20 27.17 6.92 -4.12
CA ILE A 20 27.90 5.65 -4.37
C ILE A 20 27.29 4.49 -3.61
N GLY A 21 26.90 4.70 -2.36
CA GLY A 21 26.25 3.67 -1.53
C GLY A 21 24.93 3.18 -2.13
N ASP A 22 24.15 4.11 -2.65
CA ASP A 22 22.89 3.87 -3.37
C ASP A 22 23.14 3.07 -4.66
N ALA A 23 24.05 3.56 -5.51
CA ALA A 23 24.39 2.92 -6.79
C ALA A 23 24.98 1.50 -6.64
N ARG A 24 25.55 1.18 -5.48
CA ARG A 24 26.11 -0.14 -5.16
C ARG A 24 25.19 -1.03 -4.34
N GLY A 25 23.98 -0.55 -4.01
CA GLY A 25 23.03 -1.28 -3.17
C GLY A 25 23.49 -1.48 -1.72
N TRP A 26 24.39 -0.63 -1.22
CA TRP A 26 24.84 -0.67 0.18
C TRP A 26 23.87 0.02 1.13
N LEU A 27 23.03 0.90 0.59
CA LEU A 27 22.03 1.64 1.34
C LEU A 27 20.64 1.16 0.90
N GLN A 28 19.75 1.02 1.85
CA GLN A 28 18.34 0.75 1.54
C GLN A 28 17.69 2.00 0.96
N THR A 29 17.06 1.85 -0.19
CA THR A 29 16.33 2.92 -0.88
C THR A 29 14.84 2.87 -0.61
N GLU A 30 14.32 1.69 -0.31
CA GLU A 30 12.91 1.46 0.01
C GLU A 30 12.73 1.25 1.52
N PHE A 31 11.85 2.02 2.15
CA PHE A 31 11.57 1.95 3.58
C PHE A 31 10.22 1.28 3.82
N ALA A 32 10.20 -0.06 3.76
CA ALA A 32 8.99 -0.84 4.03
C ALA A 32 8.44 -0.61 5.46
N ASN A 33 9.35 -0.41 6.43
CA ASN A 33 9.03 -0.03 7.80
C ASN A 33 9.94 1.13 8.22
N LEU A 34 9.35 2.31 8.41
CA LEU A 34 10.10 3.53 8.70
C LEU A 34 10.89 3.47 10.03
N PRO A 35 10.33 2.98 11.17
CA PRO A 35 11.09 2.77 12.40
C PRO A 35 12.33 1.90 12.22
N ASP A 36 12.22 0.79 11.52
CA ASP A 36 13.34 -0.13 11.28
C ASP A 36 14.38 0.53 10.36
N ALA A 37 13.94 1.24 9.32
CA ALA A 37 14.84 1.98 8.44
C ALA A 37 15.67 3.01 9.22
N TYR A 38 15.06 3.74 10.16
CA TYR A 38 15.78 4.69 11.02
C TYR A 38 16.74 4.01 11.99
N ALA A 39 16.37 2.82 12.50
CA ALA A 39 17.25 2.03 13.36
C ALA A 39 18.48 1.49 12.61
N ASP A 40 18.27 1.00 11.37
CA ASP A 40 19.31 0.36 10.58
C ASP A 40 20.23 1.36 9.87
N ASN A 41 19.65 2.44 9.33
CA ASN A 41 20.38 3.39 8.47
C ASN A 41 20.68 4.75 9.15
N GLY A 42 20.10 4.98 10.32
CA GLY A 42 20.28 6.21 11.11
C GLY A 42 19.45 7.40 10.63
N PHE A 43 19.28 8.36 11.57
CA PHE A 43 18.39 9.51 11.37
C PHE A 43 18.81 10.38 10.17
N VAL A 44 20.09 10.72 10.04
CA VAL A 44 20.54 11.66 9.01
C VAL A 44 20.27 11.15 7.61
N TYR A 45 20.53 9.88 7.36
CA TYR A 45 20.27 9.26 6.06
C TYR A 45 18.78 9.21 5.74
N CYS A 46 17.97 8.62 6.64
CA CYS A 46 16.54 8.46 6.42
C CYS A 46 15.82 9.81 6.29
N PHE A 47 16.16 10.79 7.13
CA PHE A 47 15.60 12.14 7.04
C PHE A 47 15.97 12.82 5.72
N THR A 48 17.22 12.71 5.29
CA THR A 48 17.65 13.26 3.99
C THR A 48 16.92 12.59 2.83
N ARG A 49 16.80 11.26 2.86
CA ARG A 49 16.02 10.54 1.83
C ARG A 49 14.56 11.02 1.79
N SER A 50 13.89 11.12 2.92
CA SER A 50 12.50 11.56 2.96
C SER A 50 12.27 12.99 2.45
N LEU A 51 13.29 13.85 2.49
CA LEU A 51 13.20 15.22 1.95
C LEU A 51 13.34 15.26 0.42
N PHE A 52 14.14 14.38 -0.16
CA PHE A 52 14.51 14.43 -1.58
C PHE A 52 13.87 13.33 -2.41
N ASP A 53 13.48 12.23 -1.80
CA ASP A 53 12.78 11.13 -2.48
C ASP A 53 11.30 11.47 -2.62
N ARG A 54 10.89 11.79 -3.82
CA ARG A 54 9.51 12.14 -4.17
C ARG A 54 8.83 11.08 -5.03
N GLY A 55 9.40 9.87 -5.04
CA GLY A 55 8.92 8.79 -5.88
C GLY A 55 9.31 8.93 -7.35
N ILE A 56 8.62 8.22 -8.20
CA ILE A 56 8.86 8.20 -9.65
C ILE A 56 8.59 9.58 -10.24
N SER A 57 9.55 10.11 -10.98
CA SER A 57 9.39 11.38 -11.67
C SER A 57 8.36 11.27 -12.80
N LYS A 58 7.61 12.34 -13.02
CA LYS A 58 6.70 12.45 -14.15
C LYS A 58 7.47 12.24 -15.47
N PRO A 59 7.05 11.30 -16.35
CA PRO A 59 7.67 11.10 -17.65
C PRO A 59 7.56 12.36 -18.54
N ASP A 60 8.57 12.58 -19.38
CA ASP A 60 8.56 13.70 -20.33
C ASP A 60 7.39 13.61 -21.33
N THR A 61 6.91 12.40 -21.60
CA THR A 61 5.78 12.12 -22.50
C THR A 61 4.42 12.19 -21.80
N TYR A 62 4.37 12.62 -20.54
CA TYR A 62 3.10 12.76 -19.82
C TYR A 62 2.45 14.09 -20.18
N ASP A 63 1.63 14.05 -21.21
CA ASP A 63 0.80 15.13 -21.72
C ASP A 63 -0.65 14.65 -21.98
N GLU A 64 -1.55 15.59 -22.26
CA GLU A 64 -2.97 15.31 -22.48
C GLU A 64 -3.17 14.37 -23.68
N ASP A 65 -2.45 14.62 -24.78
CA ASP A 65 -2.56 13.82 -26.00
C ASP A 65 -2.15 12.35 -25.76
N THR A 66 -1.10 12.12 -24.98
CA THR A 66 -0.67 10.76 -24.62
C THR A 66 -1.71 10.05 -23.76
N VAL A 67 -2.29 10.74 -22.78
CA VAL A 67 -3.34 10.18 -21.93
C VAL A 67 -4.59 9.85 -22.75
N ASP A 68 -5.03 10.76 -23.63
CA ASP A 68 -6.19 10.55 -24.49
C ASP A 68 -6.00 9.36 -25.44
N ASN A 69 -4.82 9.21 -26.04
CA ASN A 69 -4.49 8.04 -26.86
C ASN A 69 -4.60 6.73 -26.07
N ILE A 70 -4.09 6.69 -24.83
CA ILE A 70 -4.21 5.51 -23.96
C ILE A 70 -5.69 5.21 -23.66
N LEU A 71 -6.49 6.22 -23.34
CA LEU A 71 -7.92 6.07 -23.07
C LEU A 71 -8.68 5.56 -24.29
N GLU A 72 -8.35 6.04 -25.50
CA GLU A 72 -8.94 5.55 -26.74
C GLU A 72 -8.58 4.09 -27.01
N ASP A 73 -7.34 3.69 -26.77
CA ASP A 73 -6.90 2.31 -26.94
C ASP A 73 -7.57 1.37 -25.92
N MET A 74 -7.77 1.82 -24.68
CA MET A 74 -8.54 1.08 -23.68
C MET A 74 -10.00 0.89 -24.11
N LYS A 75 -10.66 1.91 -24.67
CA LYS A 75 -12.05 1.82 -25.18
C LYS A 75 -12.20 0.83 -26.35
N LYS A 76 -11.14 0.62 -27.13
CA LYS A 76 -11.14 -0.37 -28.22
C LYS A 76 -11.06 -1.82 -27.74
N GLN A 77 -10.63 -2.05 -26.49
CA GLN A 77 -10.63 -3.38 -25.91
C GLN A 77 -12.05 -3.85 -25.67
N LYS A 78 -12.42 -4.99 -26.30
CA LYS A 78 -13.75 -5.58 -26.11
C LYS A 78 -13.86 -6.07 -24.66
N THR A 79 -14.74 -5.46 -23.90
CA THR A 79 -15.23 -6.05 -22.65
C THR A 79 -16.26 -7.13 -22.99
N ASN A 80 -16.08 -8.33 -22.45
CA ASN A 80 -17.13 -9.34 -22.51
C ASN A 80 -18.29 -8.86 -21.63
N GLU A 81 -19.46 -8.68 -22.23
CA GLU A 81 -20.67 -8.42 -21.44
C GLU A 81 -20.97 -9.67 -20.61
N VAL A 82 -20.97 -9.49 -19.30
CA VAL A 82 -21.36 -10.55 -18.36
C VAL A 82 -22.85 -10.35 -18.08
N GLU A 83 -23.66 -11.34 -18.47
CA GLU A 83 -25.14 -11.27 -18.30
C GLU A 83 -25.52 -11.23 -16.82
N GLU A 84 -24.80 -11.93 -15.95
CA GLU A 84 -25.02 -11.95 -14.51
C GLU A 84 -23.88 -11.26 -13.77
N LYS A 85 -24.21 -10.34 -12.86
CA LYS A 85 -23.25 -9.63 -12.00
C LYS A 85 -23.17 -10.36 -10.67
N PRO A 86 -22.10 -11.12 -10.40
CA PRO A 86 -21.93 -11.79 -9.10
C PRO A 86 -21.66 -10.79 -7.99
N ASN A 87 -22.03 -11.13 -6.75
CA ASN A 87 -21.53 -10.41 -5.61
C ASN A 87 -20.01 -10.63 -5.48
N ILE A 88 -19.27 -9.56 -5.25
CA ILE A 88 -17.83 -9.58 -5.08
C ILE A 88 -17.50 -9.29 -3.62
N ILE A 89 -16.81 -10.22 -2.96
CA ILE A 89 -16.36 -10.08 -1.58
C ILE A 89 -14.84 -10.10 -1.58
N PHE A 90 -14.25 -8.99 -1.16
CA PHE A 90 -12.82 -8.82 -0.96
C PHE A 90 -12.50 -8.97 0.53
N ILE A 91 -11.61 -9.89 0.89
CA ILE A 91 -11.20 -10.08 2.29
C ILE A 91 -9.69 -9.87 2.38
N GLN A 92 -9.27 -8.81 3.05
CA GLN A 92 -7.87 -8.55 3.36
C GLN A 92 -7.57 -9.00 4.80
N LEU A 93 -6.74 -10.03 4.94
CA LEU A 93 -6.32 -10.58 6.23
C LEU A 93 -4.92 -10.05 6.54
N GLU A 94 -4.82 -9.01 7.36
CA GLU A 94 -3.59 -8.26 7.61
C GLU A 94 -2.47 -9.12 8.19
N SER A 95 -2.75 -9.81 9.27
CA SER A 95 -1.74 -10.58 10.03
C SER A 95 -1.73 -12.05 9.69
N PHE A 96 -2.49 -12.47 8.68
CA PHE A 96 -2.54 -13.85 8.26
C PHE A 96 -1.27 -14.23 7.50
N MET A 97 -0.66 -15.35 7.90
CA MET A 97 0.45 -15.95 7.17
C MET A 97 0.24 -17.45 7.02
N ASP A 98 0.74 -18.01 5.94
CA ASP A 98 0.79 -19.46 5.76
C ASP A 98 1.88 -20.04 6.69
N LEU A 99 1.43 -20.60 7.81
CA LEU A 99 2.31 -21.13 8.85
C LEU A 99 3.22 -22.26 8.33
N LYS A 100 2.83 -22.97 7.27
CA LYS A 100 3.68 -23.99 6.64
C LYS A 100 4.97 -23.43 6.02
N ARG A 101 5.04 -22.14 5.80
CA ARG A 101 6.22 -21.47 5.26
C ARG A 101 7.24 -21.07 6.33
N MET A 102 6.90 -21.24 7.59
CA MET A 102 7.85 -20.99 8.69
C MET A 102 8.98 -22.02 8.65
N GLN A 103 10.21 -21.55 8.52
CA GLN A 103 11.38 -22.42 8.53
C GLN A 103 11.67 -22.92 9.96
N GLY A 104 12.07 -24.18 10.06
CA GLY A 104 12.46 -24.78 11.35
C GLY A 104 11.29 -25.14 12.27
N VAL A 105 10.05 -25.03 11.81
CA VAL A 105 8.85 -25.41 12.57
C VAL A 105 8.20 -26.65 11.95
N THR A 106 7.84 -27.61 12.80
CA THR A 106 7.11 -28.81 12.42
C THR A 106 5.78 -28.83 13.17
N TYR A 107 4.70 -29.09 12.47
CA TYR A 107 3.36 -29.15 13.03
C TYR A 107 2.91 -30.60 13.15
N SER A 108 2.25 -30.96 14.25
CA SER A 108 1.67 -32.31 14.48
C SER A 108 0.42 -32.55 13.60
N GLU A 109 -0.23 -31.48 13.19
CA GLU A 109 -1.41 -31.50 12.31
C GLU A 109 -1.42 -30.27 11.43
N GLU A 110 -2.31 -30.22 10.45
CA GLU A 110 -2.43 -29.09 9.51
C GLU A 110 -2.78 -27.79 10.24
N PRO A 111 -1.90 -26.77 10.28
CA PRO A 111 -2.14 -25.56 11.07
C PRO A 111 -3.19 -24.63 10.47
N THR A 112 -3.42 -24.72 9.17
CA THR A 112 -4.35 -23.83 8.42
C THR A 112 -5.21 -24.63 7.42
N PRO A 113 -6.08 -25.55 7.88
CA PRO A 113 -6.72 -26.54 7.00
C PRO A 113 -7.64 -25.89 5.95
N VAL A 114 -8.40 -24.85 6.32
CA VAL A 114 -9.29 -24.14 5.41
C VAL A 114 -8.48 -23.42 4.33
N TYR A 115 -7.46 -22.66 4.72
CA TYR A 115 -6.58 -21.98 3.78
C TYR A 115 -5.88 -22.93 2.83
N SER A 116 -5.36 -24.04 3.35
CA SER A 116 -4.70 -25.09 2.55
C SER A 116 -5.66 -25.71 1.52
N SER A 117 -6.92 -25.91 1.90
CA SER A 117 -7.96 -26.41 1.00
C SER A 117 -8.27 -25.38 -0.11
N LEU A 118 -8.43 -24.11 0.25
CA LEU A 118 -8.65 -23.05 -0.73
C LEU A 118 -7.49 -22.93 -1.72
N ARG A 119 -6.26 -22.93 -1.20
CA ARG A 119 -5.03 -22.89 -2.03
C ARG A 119 -4.92 -24.03 -3.03
N LYS A 120 -5.45 -25.21 -2.69
CA LYS A 120 -5.44 -26.40 -3.55
C LYS A 120 -6.55 -26.35 -4.62
N ASN A 121 -7.70 -25.81 -4.28
CA ASN A 121 -8.92 -25.96 -5.08
C ASN A 121 -9.33 -24.68 -5.82
N CYS A 122 -8.74 -23.52 -5.49
CA CYS A 122 -9.04 -22.24 -6.09
C CYS A 122 -7.79 -21.65 -6.78
N PRO A 123 -7.97 -20.81 -7.81
CA PRO A 123 -6.87 -20.03 -8.36
C PRO A 123 -6.21 -19.18 -7.26
N GLY A 124 -4.90 -19.07 -7.30
CA GLY A 124 -4.16 -18.28 -6.30
C GLY A 124 -2.71 -18.08 -6.69
N GLY A 125 -2.10 -17.06 -6.09
CA GLY A 125 -0.73 -16.67 -6.37
C GLY A 125 -0.09 -15.97 -5.17
N PHE A 126 1.06 -15.35 -5.40
CA PHE A 126 1.72 -14.47 -4.46
C PHE A 126 1.60 -13.03 -4.95
N LEU A 127 1.26 -12.14 -4.05
CA LEU A 127 1.27 -10.71 -4.29
C LEU A 127 2.50 -10.11 -3.56
N LYS A 128 3.29 -9.32 -4.29
CA LYS A 128 4.30 -8.48 -3.64
C LYS A 128 3.55 -7.31 -3.00
N VAL A 129 3.76 -7.10 -1.72
CA VAL A 129 3.14 -6.00 -0.96
C VAL A 129 4.19 -4.95 -0.58
N PRO A 130 3.80 -3.66 -0.50
CA PRO A 130 4.75 -2.57 -0.26
C PRO A 130 5.20 -2.48 1.21
N SER A 131 4.47 -3.10 2.13
CA SER A 131 4.73 -2.99 3.57
C SER A 131 4.76 -4.35 4.23
N VAL A 132 5.66 -4.51 5.21
CA VAL A 132 5.81 -5.72 6.04
C VAL A 132 5.77 -5.32 7.51
N GLY A 133 4.93 -6.00 8.30
CA GLY A 133 4.84 -5.83 9.75
C GLY A 133 4.05 -4.61 10.24
N ALA A 134 3.89 -3.59 9.42
CA ALA A 134 3.06 -2.40 9.69
C ALA A 134 2.70 -1.72 8.37
N GLY A 135 1.71 -0.81 8.39
CA GLY A 135 1.38 -0.03 7.20
C GLY A 135 0.43 -0.71 6.21
N THR A 136 -0.52 -1.51 6.70
CA THR A 136 -1.56 -2.20 5.91
C THR A 136 -2.33 -1.27 4.98
N ALA A 137 -2.52 0.00 5.39
CA ALA A 137 -3.15 1.02 4.57
C ALA A 137 -2.43 1.22 3.23
N ASN A 138 -1.12 1.00 3.17
CA ASN A 138 -0.35 1.07 1.93
C ASN A 138 -0.66 -0.11 0.99
N THR A 139 -0.84 -1.31 1.53
CA THR A 139 -1.29 -2.47 0.76
C THR A 139 -2.75 -2.30 0.31
N GLU A 140 -3.62 -1.76 1.17
CA GLU A 140 -4.99 -1.41 0.78
C GLU A 140 -5.01 -0.42 -0.39
N PHE A 141 -4.17 0.61 -0.33
CA PHE A 141 -4.04 1.60 -1.40
C PHE A 141 -3.70 0.94 -2.73
N GLU A 142 -2.64 0.14 -2.78
CA GLU A 142 -2.22 -0.52 -4.04
C GLU A 142 -3.29 -1.47 -4.59
N ILE A 143 -3.96 -2.24 -3.72
CA ILE A 143 -5.01 -3.16 -4.14
C ILE A 143 -6.24 -2.41 -4.67
N LEU A 144 -6.67 -1.36 -3.96
CA LEU A 144 -7.91 -0.65 -4.29
C LEU A 144 -7.77 0.28 -5.49
N THR A 145 -6.57 0.82 -5.73
CA THR A 145 -6.33 1.79 -6.81
C THR A 145 -5.60 1.20 -8.02
N GLY A 146 -4.90 0.08 -7.84
CA GLY A 146 -3.98 -0.45 -8.85
C GLY A 146 -2.69 0.38 -9.03
N MET A 147 -2.49 1.43 -8.23
CA MET A 147 -1.29 2.25 -8.24
C MET A 147 -0.22 1.66 -7.33
N THR A 148 1.06 1.88 -7.65
CA THR A 148 2.16 1.54 -6.77
C THR A 148 2.55 2.70 -5.86
N LEU A 149 3.04 2.38 -4.66
CA LEU A 149 3.65 3.37 -3.76
C LEU A 149 4.94 4.00 -4.30
N ASP A 150 5.53 3.44 -5.35
CA ASP A 150 6.73 4.01 -5.99
C ASP A 150 6.49 5.43 -6.56
N TYR A 151 5.23 5.84 -6.72
CA TYR A 151 4.87 7.23 -7.08
C TYR A 151 5.00 8.23 -5.93
N PHE A 152 5.23 7.74 -4.70
CA PHE A 152 5.29 8.55 -3.48
C PHE A 152 6.70 8.51 -2.90
N GLY A 153 6.99 9.45 -2.01
CA GLY A 153 8.26 9.48 -1.29
C GLY A 153 8.40 8.32 -0.30
N ALA A 154 9.65 8.03 0.06
CA ALA A 154 9.96 6.96 0.99
C ALA A 154 9.22 7.10 2.32
N GLY A 155 8.47 6.07 2.71
CA GLY A 155 7.71 6.03 3.96
C GLY A 155 6.42 6.85 3.94
N GLU A 156 5.97 7.32 2.79
CA GLU A 156 4.71 8.04 2.67
C GLU A 156 3.51 7.08 2.78
N TYR A 157 2.43 7.62 3.32
CA TYR A 157 1.14 6.95 3.43
C TYR A 157 0.08 7.77 2.68
N PRO A 158 -0.36 7.38 1.47
CA PRO A 158 -1.42 8.09 0.74
C PRO A 158 -2.69 8.31 1.57
N TYR A 159 -2.99 7.41 2.49
CA TYR A 159 -4.10 7.54 3.44
C TYR A 159 -3.93 8.69 4.44
N LYS A 160 -2.71 9.14 4.70
CA LYS A 160 -2.40 10.26 5.62
C LYS A 160 -2.07 11.56 4.90
N THR A 161 -1.92 11.49 3.59
CA THR A 161 -1.55 12.63 2.75
C THR A 161 -2.63 12.88 1.69
N VAL A 162 -2.38 12.56 0.45
CA VAL A 162 -3.23 12.92 -0.70
C VAL A 162 -4.70 12.48 -0.56
N LEU A 163 -4.95 11.29 -0.05
CA LEU A 163 -6.33 10.77 0.09
C LEU A 163 -7.13 11.37 1.27
N GLN A 164 -6.56 12.30 2.02
CA GLN A 164 -7.33 13.08 3.00
C GLN A 164 -8.23 14.11 2.32
N ASP A 165 -7.82 14.64 1.18
CA ASP A 165 -8.44 15.80 0.57
C ASP A 165 -8.78 15.58 -0.91
N GLU A 166 -8.14 14.59 -1.57
CA GLU A 166 -8.31 14.33 -3.00
C GLU A 166 -8.96 12.97 -3.26
N THR A 167 -9.76 12.91 -4.31
CA THR A 167 -10.30 11.64 -4.83
C THR A 167 -9.27 10.93 -5.68
N CYS A 168 -9.37 9.60 -5.76
CA CYS A 168 -8.50 8.79 -6.59
C CYS A 168 -9.33 7.71 -7.29
N GLU A 169 -9.03 7.46 -8.55
CA GLU A 169 -9.56 6.30 -9.29
C GLU A 169 -9.35 5.02 -8.47
N SER A 170 -10.39 4.20 -8.39
CA SER A 170 -10.34 3.00 -7.56
C SER A 170 -11.26 1.91 -8.09
N MET A 171 -11.07 0.70 -7.59
CA MET A 171 -11.99 -0.42 -7.82
C MET A 171 -13.44 -0.06 -7.45
N ALA A 172 -13.67 0.78 -6.44
CA ALA A 172 -15.02 1.17 -6.03
C ALA A 172 -15.69 2.04 -7.11
N TYR A 173 -14.99 3.02 -7.68
CA TYR A 173 -15.52 3.82 -8.78
C TYR A 173 -15.82 2.94 -9.99
N ASN A 174 -14.90 2.06 -10.39
CA ASN A 174 -15.08 1.18 -11.55
C ASN A 174 -16.27 0.23 -11.37
N LEU A 175 -16.44 -0.34 -10.19
CA LEU A 175 -17.59 -1.20 -9.89
C LEU A 175 -18.92 -0.43 -9.86
N ARG A 176 -18.91 0.80 -9.37
CA ARG A 176 -20.10 1.66 -9.38
C ARG A 176 -20.55 2.01 -10.79
N GLU A 177 -19.62 2.30 -11.70
CA GLU A 177 -19.93 2.50 -13.13
C GLU A 177 -20.60 1.28 -13.77
N LEU A 178 -20.23 0.08 -13.30
CA LEU A 178 -20.90 -1.17 -13.70
C LEU A 178 -22.22 -1.41 -12.97
N GLY A 179 -22.66 -0.49 -12.10
CA GLY A 179 -23.93 -0.57 -11.38
C GLY A 179 -23.90 -1.41 -10.10
N TYR A 180 -22.69 -1.69 -9.56
CA TYR A 180 -22.56 -2.27 -8.23
C TYR A 180 -22.79 -1.21 -7.14
N ARG A 181 -23.18 -1.69 -5.97
CA ARG A 181 -23.09 -0.92 -4.75
C ARG A 181 -21.86 -1.38 -3.96
N THR A 182 -21.05 -0.42 -3.53
CA THR A 182 -19.75 -0.70 -2.94
C THR A 182 -19.73 -0.34 -1.45
N GLY A 183 -19.16 -1.21 -0.62
CA GLY A 183 -19.07 -0.97 0.80
C GLY A 183 -17.81 -1.57 1.41
N VAL A 184 -17.36 -0.97 2.50
CA VAL A 184 -16.20 -1.46 3.28
C VAL A 184 -16.65 -1.73 4.71
N LEU A 185 -16.07 -2.79 5.28
CA LEU A 185 -16.17 -3.14 6.68
C LEU A 185 -14.78 -3.32 7.25
N HIS A 186 -14.48 -2.65 8.37
CA HIS A 186 -13.19 -2.73 9.05
C HIS A 186 -13.38 -2.74 10.57
N ASN A 187 -12.82 -3.73 11.24
CA ASN A 187 -12.99 -3.97 12.67
C ASN A 187 -12.13 -3.07 13.60
N ASN A 188 -11.69 -1.92 13.10
CA ASN A 188 -11.07 -0.86 13.90
C ASN A 188 -11.86 0.44 13.78
N THR A 189 -11.45 1.50 14.51
CA THR A 189 -12.12 2.80 14.48
C THR A 189 -12.06 3.44 13.09
N GLY A 190 -13.10 4.18 12.75
CA GLY A 190 -13.15 4.89 11.46
C GLY A 190 -12.06 5.94 11.29
N SER A 191 -11.51 6.46 12.40
CA SER A 191 -10.39 7.39 12.41
C SER A 191 -9.02 6.73 12.21
N PHE A 192 -8.93 5.41 12.38
CA PHE A 192 -7.67 4.69 12.19
C PHE A 192 -7.23 4.75 10.73
N TYR A 193 -6.08 5.35 10.46
CA TYR A 193 -5.61 5.78 9.12
C TYR A 193 -6.59 6.73 8.40
N SER A 194 -7.47 7.41 9.13
CA SER A 194 -8.52 8.28 8.57
C SER A 194 -9.41 7.60 7.51
N ARG A 195 -9.63 6.30 7.66
CA ARG A 195 -10.38 5.49 6.68
C ARG A 195 -11.77 6.02 6.37
N ASN A 196 -12.41 6.69 7.34
CA ASN A 196 -13.69 7.36 7.13
C ASN A 196 -13.67 8.40 6.01
N LYS A 197 -12.57 9.15 5.86
CA LYS A 197 -12.38 10.10 4.74
C LYS A 197 -11.88 9.39 3.49
N VAL A 198 -10.88 8.53 3.66
CA VAL A 198 -10.21 7.86 2.56
C VAL A 198 -11.15 7.00 1.75
N PHE A 199 -11.99 6.19 2.38
CA PHE A 199 -12.95 5.35 1.63
C PHE A 199 -14.03 6.18 0.93
N ALA A 200 -14.41 7.33 1.48
CA ALA A 200 -15.27 8.27 0.77
C ALA A 200 -14.57 8.82 -0.49
N ASN A 201 -13.29 9.22 -0.39
CA ASN A 201 -12.51 9.73 -1.51
C ASN A 201 -12.15 8.65 -2.54
N LEU A 202 -12.10 7.38 -2.13
CA LEU A 202 -11.98 6.21 -3.01
C LEU A 202 -13.33 5.78 -3.61
N GLY A 203 -14.43 6.49 -3.34
CA GLY A 203 -15.71 6.28 -3.99
C GLY A 203 -16.59 5.15 -3.44
N PHE A 204 -16.31 4.64 -2.24
CA PHE A 204 -17.20 3.68 -1.59
C PHE A 204 -18.52 4.33 -1.16
N ASP A 205 -19.65 3.64 -1.36
CA ASP A 205 -20.98 4.12 -1.00
C ASP A 205 -21.22 4.15 0.52
N TYR A 206 -20.57 3.24 1.25
CA TYR A 206 -20.63 3.20 2.71
C TYR A 206 -19.41 2.54 3.34
N PHE A 207 -19.15 2.90 4.60
CA PHE A 207 -18.10 2.34 5.43
C PHE A 207 -18.64 2.01 6.81
N VAL A 208 -18.41 0.78 7.26
CA VAL A 208 -18.77 0.28 8.59
C VAL A 208 -17.49 0.04 9.38
N SER A 209 -17.26 0.84 10.41
CA SER A 209 -16.14 0.71 11.34
C SER A 209 -16.60 0.08 12.66
N SER A 210 -15.65 -0.22 13.54
CA SER A 210 -15.93 -0.88 14.83
C SER A 210 -16.98 -0.17 15.69
N GLU A 211 -17.12 1.14 15.55
CA GLU A 211 -18.14 1.93 16.28
C GLU A 211 -19.58 1.55 15.91
N TYR A 212 -19.78 0.89 14.78
CA TYR A 212 -21.08 0.41 14.29
C TYR A 212 -21.24 -1.10 14.38
N MET A 213 -20.27 -1.80 15.01
CA MET A 213 -20.31 -3.25 15.18
C MET A 213 -20.70 -3.63 16.59
N GLU A 214 -21.53 -4.66 16.70
CA GLU A 214 -21.91 -5.25 17.97
C GLU A 214 -21.12 -6.54 18.25
N ASN A 215 -20.99 -6.89 19.51
CA ASN A 215 -20.39 -8.15 19.97
C ASN A 215 -18.92 -8.35 19.60
N LEU A 216 -18.15 -7.27 19.44
CA LEU A 216 -16.71 -7.35 19.23
C LEU A 216 -16.02 -7.96 20.45
N SER A 217 -15.14 -8.92 20.21
CA SER A 217 -14.19 -9.41 21.20
C SER A 217 -12.79 -8.89 20.90
N TYR A 218 -12.02 -8.64 21.96
CA TYR A 218 -10.70 -8.02 21.83
C TYR A 218 -9.61 -8.96 22.31
N ASN A 219 -8.41 -8.82 21.74
CA ASN A 219 -7.21 -9.45 22.23
C ASN A 219 -6.65 -8.69 23.45
N PRO A 220 -5.62 -9.22 24.16
CA PRO A 220 -5.06 -8.57 25.34
C PRO A 220 -4.46 -7.17 25.11
N ILE A 221 -4.13 -6.82 23.88
CA ILE A 221 -3.59 -5.50 23.50
C ILE A 221 -4.63 -4.55 22.91
N GLY A 222 -5.93 -4.91 22.98
CA GLY A 222 -7.05 -4.04 22.64
C GLY A 222 -7.42 -4.02 21.15
N TRP A 223 -6.96 -4.98 20.34
CA TRP A 223 -7.39 -5.12 18.95
C TRP A 223 -8.60 -6.04 18.85
N ALA A 224 -9.57 -5.65 18.06
CA ALA A 224 -10.71 -6.52 17.77
C ALA A 224 -10.21 -7.81 17.08
N LYS A 225 -10.80 -8.94 17.49
CA LYS A 225 -10.56 -10.24 16.84
C LYS A 225 -11.46 -10.36 15.61
N ASP A 226 -10.95 -11.08 14.64
CA ASP A 226 -11.69 -11.47 13.44
C ASP A 226 -12.72 -12.56 13.73
#